data_22baed2750f7683046131414c429b6b0
#
_entry.id   22baed2750f7683046131414c429b6b0
#
_cell.length_a   1.000
_cell.length_b   1.000
_cell.length_c   1.000
_cell.angle_alpha   90.00
_cell.angle_beta   90.00
_cell.angle_gamma   90.00
#
_symmetry.space_group_name_H-M   'P 1'
#
loop_
_entity.id
_entity.type
_entity.pdbx_description
1 polymer ?
#
loop_
_entity_poly.entity_id
_entity_poly.type
_entity_poly.pdbx_seq_one_letter_code
_entity_poly.pdbx_strand_id
1 'polypeptide(L)'
;VVLNETLWGLGTSLYKVIMGHMEGSTEILAARALAGNIEDLCTVAIFAIGNTTAIIVGREIGAGRREHVYEVGATLDTLAFLCGLIIGIPLILGAWFVFPWLVYPFFHLSETAGSITTMMLTFIGVFLALRAFDSVNTVGVLRGGGDVRAATIIDTTPLWFVSLPLAALFGLVFQWGIFWVYVGIMAEQFVKFGIGLYRLRSREWINDVTQFSRTEGPRCKKYPGSACGRGAGVFFSVSRLTAPAPCGCRRAGTIYQNR
;
A
#
# COMPACT_ATOMS: atom_id res chain seq x y z
N VAL A 1 6.12 4.02 -8.04
CA VAL A 1 5.76 4.34 -6.65
C VAL A 1 5.66 5.85 -6.48
N VAL A 2 6.72 6.64 -6.75
CA VAL A 2 6.73 8.09 -6.53
C VAL A 2 5.55 8.80 -7.22
N LEU A 3 5.30 8.48 -8.49
CA LEU A 3 4.18 9.05 -9.24
C LEU A 3 2.82 8.73 -8.56
N ASN A 4 2.64 7.50 -8.08
CA ASN A 4 1.43 7.09 -7.38
C ASN A 4 1.22 7.91 -6.11
N GLU A 5 2.23 8.01 -5.25
CA GLU A 5 2.15 8.76 -4.00
C GLU A 5 1.90 10.27 -4.26
N THR A 6 2.52 10.83 -5.32
CA THR A 6 2.29 12.22 -5.72
C THR A 6 0.84 12.44 -6.17
N LEU A 7 0.30 11.58 -7.04
CA LEU A 7 -1.08 11.67 -7.51
C LEU A 7 -2.08 11.48 -6.38
N TRP A 8 -1.80 10.55 -5.45
CA TRP A 8 -2.64 10.33 -4.27
C TRP A 8 -2.62 11.56 -3.34
N GLY A 9 -1.43 12.11 -3.04
CA GLY A 9 -1.28 13.31 -2.21
C GLY A 9 -1.94 14.55 -2.83
N LEU A 10 -1.86 14.69 -4.15
CA LEU A 10 -2.53 15.78 -4.87
C LEU A 10 -4.06 15.61 -4.79
N GLY A 11 -4.58 14.41 -5.01
CA GLY A 11 -6.00 14.11 -4.92
C GLY A 11 -6.57 14.40 -3.53
N THR A 12 -5.90 13.94 -2.47
CA THR A 12 -6.32 14.20 -1.09
C THR A 12 -6.24 15.68 -0.71
N SER A 13 -5.32 16.43 -1.31
CA SER A 13 -5.24 17.87 -1.14
C SER A 13 -6.42 18.58 -1.80
N LEU A 14 -6.88 18.11 -2.97
CA LEU A 14 -8.06 18.66 -3.64
C LEU A 14 -9.35 18.48 -2.83
N TYR A 15 -9.49 17.41 -2.04
CA TYR A 15 -10.63 17.31 -1.12
C TYR A 15 -10.65 18.44 -0.10
N LYS A 16 -9.49 18.83 0.43
CA LYS A 16 -9.40 19.97 1.37
C LYS A 16 -9.76 21.28 0.69
N VAL A 17 -9.39 21.45 -0.59
CA VAL A 17 -9.78 22.61 -1.39
C VAL A 17 -11.30 22.66 -1.59
N ILE A 18 -11.93 21.54 -1.95
CA ILE A 18 -13.39 21.45 -2.09
C ILE A 18 -14.07 21.80 -0.76
N MET A 19 -13.64 21.21 0.35
CA MET A 19 -14.17 21.49 1.69
C MET A 19 -13.96 22.94 2.10
N GLY A 20 -12.85 23.56 1.70
CA GLY A 20 -12.54 24.97 1.96
C GLY A 20 -13.43 25.97 1.23
N HIS A 21 -14.14 25.57 0.18
CA HIS A 21 -15.09 26.41 -0.57
C HIS A 21 -16.55 26.22 -0.13
N MET A 22 -16.81 25.36 0.85
CA MET A 22 -18.15 25.11 1.37
C MET A 22 -18.51 26.10 2.48
N GLU A 23 -19.80 26.29 2.72
CA GLU A 23 -20.28 27.04 3.89
C GLU A 23 -19.83 26.35 5.19
N GLY A 24 -19.34 27.14 6.15
CA GLY A 24 -18.77 26.58 7.40
C GLY A 24 -17.40 25.93 7.22
N SER A 25 -16.65 26.31 6.20
CA SER A 25 -15.34 25.71 5.84
C SER A 25 -14.36 25.63 7.01
N THR A 26 -14.35 26.63 7.89
CA THR A 26 -13.45 26.64 9.05
C THR A 26 -13.72 25.46 9.99
N GLU A 27 -14.99 25.20 10.28
CA GLU A 27 -15.42 24.10 11.15
C GLU A 27 -15.20 22.73 10.46
N ILE A 28 -15.50 22.66 9.16
CA ILE A 28 -15.29 21.47 8.34
C ILE A 28 -13.80 21.10 8.28
N LEU A 29 -12.92 22.07 8.05
CA LEU A 29 -11.48 21.84 7.98
C LEU A 29 -10.89 21.47 9.34
N ALA A 30 -11.37 22.10 10.44
CA ALA A 30 -10.97 21.73 11.80
C ALA A 30 -11.39 20.29 12.13
N ALA A 31 -12.65 19.94 11.82
CA ALA A 31 -13.16 18.58 11.98
C ALA A 31 -12.36 17.58 11.16
N ARG A 32 -12.05 17.89 9.89
CA ARG A 32 -11.25 17.02 9.02
C ARG A 32 -9.82 16.84 9.51
N ALA A 33 -9.21 17.88 10.07
CA ALA A 33 -7.87 17.80 10.63
C ALA A 33 -7.82 16.84 11.82
N LEU A 34 -8.78 16.95 12.75
CA LEU A 34 -8.85 16.06 13.91
C LEU A 34 -9.20 14.63 13.50
N ALA A 35 -10.22 14.45 12.65
CA ALA A 35 -10.59 13.13 12.14
C ALA A 35 -9.43 12.46 11.39
N GLY A 36 -8.67 13.23 10.60
CA GLY A 36 -7.50 12.75 9.87
C GLY A 36 -6.39 12.25 10.80
N ASN A 37 -6.06 13.00 11.85
CA ASN A 37 -5.04 12.56 12.82
C ASN A 37 -5.43 11.25 13.52
N ILE A 38 -6.72 11.08 13.85
CA ILE A 38 -7.22 9.84 14.45
C ILE A 38 -7.19 8.71 13.43
N GLU A 39 -7.58 8.97 12.19
CA GLU A 39 -7.49 8.03 11.08
C GLU A 39 -6.06 7.54 10.86
N ASP A 40 -5.08 8.45 10.84
CA ASP A 40 -3.66 8.13 10.67
C ASP A 40 -3.16 7.19 11.78
N LEU A 41 -3.53 7.45 13.03
CA LEU A 41 -3.19 6.56 14.16
C LEU A 41 -3.79 5.15 13.99
N CYS A 42 -5.05 5.05 13.55
CA CYS A 42 -5.71 3.77 13.33
C CYS A 42 -5.08 2.99 12.16
N THR A 43 -4.56 3.69 11.16
CA THR A 43 -4.01 3.06 9.95
C THR A 43 -2.55 2.65 10.07
N VAL A 44 -1.81 3.08 11.09
CA VAL A 44 -0.39 2.69 11.32
C VAL A 44 -0.22 1.18 11.34
N ALA A 45 -1.08 0.45 12.07
CA ALA A 45 -1.02 -1.01 12.14
C ALA A 45 -1.30 -1.66 10.78
N ILE A 46 -2.22 -1.10 10.00
CA ILE A 46 -2.60 -1.57 8.66
C ILE A 46 -1.42 -1.40 7.70
N PHE A 47 -0.75 -0.25 7.73
CA PHE A 47 0.45 -0.03 6.91
C PHE A 47 1.60 -0.97 7.29
N ALA A 48 1.77 -1.28 8.58
CA ALA A 48 2.76 -2.26 9.03
C ALA A 48 2.48 -3.66 8.46
N ILE A 49 1.21 -4.09 8.47
CA ILE A 49 0.78 -5.35 7.85
C ILE A 49 1.06 -5.32 6.33
N GLY A 50 0.71 -4.23 5.64
CA GLY A 50 0.94 -4.08 4.20
C GLY A 50 2.43 -4.20 3.82
N ASN A 51 3.29 -3.50 4.52
CA ASN A 51 4.74 -3.57 4.30
C ASN A 51 5.31 -4.97 4.59
N THR A 52 4.86 -5.60 5.66
CA THR A 52 5.26 -6.98 6.00
C THR A 52 4.78 -7.96 4.93
N THR A 53 3.56 -7.80 4.46
CA THR A 53 2.99 -8.61 3.36
C THR A 53 3.83 -8.51 2.10
N ALA A 54 4.26 -7.30 1.70
CA ALA A 54 5.13 -7.11 0.53
C ALA A 54 6.44 -7.91 0.65
N ILE A 55 7.05 -7.91 1.83
CA ILE A 55 8.29 -8.67 2.10
C ILE A 55 8.04 -10.18 2.01
N ILE A 56 6.97 -10.67 2.63
CA ILE A 56 6.63 -12.10 2.65
C ILE A 56 6.32 -12.59 1.23
N VAL A 57 5.44 -11.87 0.51
CA VAL A 57 5.06 -12.18 -0.88
C VAL A 57 6.29 -12.17 -1.80
N GLY A 58 7.12 -11.14 -1.72
CA GLY A 58 8.34 -11.06 -2.51
C GLY A 58 9.33 -12.20 -2.22
N ARG A 59 9.45 -12.62 -0.94
CA ARG A 59 10.29 -13.75 -0.54
C ARG A 59 9.76 -15.08 -1.08
N GLU A 60 8.46 -15.33 -1.03
CA GLU A 60 7.84 -16.56 -1.53
C GLU A 60 7.99 -16.66 -3.05
N ILE A 61 7.82 -15.56 -3.79
CA ILE A 61 8.08 -15.50 -5.24
C ILE A 61 9.54 -15.80 -5.55
N GLY A 62 10.48 -15.18 -4.82
CA GLY A 62 11.91 -15.41 -4.97
C GLY A 62 12.35 -16.84 -4.65
N ALA A 63 11.61 -17.53 -3.77
CA ALA A 63 11.82 -18.94 -3.44
C ALA A 63 11.19 -19.91 -4.48
N GLY A 64 10.45 -19.40 -5.47
CA GLY A 64 9.82 -20.20 -6.52
C GLY A 64 8.53 -20.92 -6.10
N ARG A 65 7.97 -20.61 -4.92
CA ARG A 65 6.78 -21.28 -4.35
C ARG A 65 5.48 -20.58 -4.79
N ARG A 66 5.23 -20.48 -6.07
CA ARG A 66 4.11 -19.71 -6.64
C ARG A 66 2.72 -20.12 -6.16
N GLU A 67 2.48 -21.39 -5.89
CA GLU A 67 1.18 -21.87 -5.38
C GLU A 67 0.90 -21.34 -3.98
N HIS A 68 1.91 -21.27 -3.12
CA HIS A 68 1.79 -20.71 -1.78
C HIS A 68 1.61 -19.19 -1.76
N VAL A 69 2.12 -18.47 -2.76
CA VAL A 69 2.05 -17.01 -2.82
C VAL A 69 0.61 -16.50 -2.77
N TYR A 70 -0.30 -17.15 -3.51
CA TYR A 70 -1.71 -16.77 -3.51
C TYR A 70 -2.37 -16.98 -2.14
N GLU A 71 -2.13 -18.13 -1.51
CA GLU A 71 -2.70 -18.45 -0.20
C GLU A 71 -2.21 -17.48 0.87
N VAL A 72 -0.92 -17.18 0.87
CA VAL A 72 -0.30 -16.22 1.79
C VAL A 72 -0.88 -14.81 1.57
N GLY A 73 -0.95 -14.36 0.32
CA GLY A 73 -1.52 -13.06 -0.01
C GLY A 73 -2.97 -12.93 0.44
N ALA A 74 -3.81 -13.89 0.09
CA ALA A 74 -5.23 -13.90 0.47
C ALA A 74 -5.44 -13.98 1.99
N THR A 75 -4.58 -14.74 2.71
CA THR A 75 -4.65 -14.84 4.17
C THR A 75 -4.29 -13.51 4.82
N LEU A 76 -3.25 -12.82 4.34
CA LEU A 76 -2.82 -11.54 4.89
C LEU A 76 -3.83 -10.41 4.56
N ASP A 77 -4.45 -10.43 3.39
CA ASP A 77 -5.55 -9.52 3.05
C ASP A 77 -6.77 -9.74 3.95
N THR A 78 -7.11 -11.01 4.22
CA THR A 78 -8.20 -11.34 5.14
C THR A 78 -7.88 -10.89 6.58
N LEU A 79 -6.63 -11.10 7.01
CA LEU A 79 -6.17 -10.61 8.32
C LEU A 79 -6.26 -9.09 8.42
N ALA A 80 -5.87 -8.37 7.37
CA ALA A 80 -5.97 -6.92 7.32
C ALA A 80 -7.43 -6.44 7.40
N PHE A 81 -8.34 -7.10 6.69
CA PHE A 81 -9.77 -6.81 6.77
C PHE A 81 -10.32 -7.00 8.18
N LEU A 82 -9.95 -8.10 8.85
CA LEU A 82 -10.34 -8.36 10.24
C LEU A 82 -9.74 -7.33 11.21
N CYS A 83 -8.47 -6.97 11.03
CA CYS A 83 -7.84 -5.89 11.81
C CYS A 83 -8.57 -4.56 11.61
N GLY A 84 -8.97 -4.24 10.39
CA GLY A 84 -9.78 -3.06 10.10
C GLY A 84 -11.12 -3.05 10.83
N LEU A 85 -11.79 -4.20 10.95
CA LEU A 85 -13.02 -4.34 11.74
C LEU A 85 -12.77 -4.17 13.24
N ILE A 86 -11.71 -4.83 13.76
CA ILE A 86 -11.33 -4.77 15.18
C ILE A 86 -10.99 -3.35 15.61
N ILE A 87 -10.39 -2.55 14.75
CA ILE A 87 -10.05 -1.14 15.01
C ILE A 87 -11.25 -0.23 14.72
N GLY A 88 -12.00 -0.49 13.65
CA GLY A 88 -13.11 0.34 13.21
C GLY A 88 -14.29 0.37 14.18
N ILE A 89 -14.65 -0.77 14.77
CA ILE A 89 -15.75 -0.84 15.72
C ILE A 89 -15.48 0.00 16.99
N PRO A 90 -14.33 -0.14 17.68
CA PRO A 90 -13.98 0.74 18.79
C PRO A 90 -13.87 2.22 18.39
N LEU A 91 -13.43 2.52 17.16
CA LEU A 91 -13.38 3.89 16.66
C LEU A 91 -14.78 4.51 16.57
N ILE A 92 -15.76 3.79 16.04
CA ILE A 92 -17.15 4.25 15.97
C ILE A 92 -17.71 4.46 17.39
N LEU A 93 -17.56 3.48 18.26
CA LEU A 93 -18.01 3.59 19.65
C LEU A 93 -17.33 4.76 20.37
N GLY A 94 -16.03 4.93 20.17
CA GLY A 94 -15.27 6.05 20.70
C GLY A 94 -15.77 7.40 20.19
N ALA A 95 -16.08 7.51 18.89
CA ALA A 95 -16.58 8.71 18.28
C ALA A 95 -17.92 9.18 18.88
N TRP A 96 -18.78 8.26 19.28
CA TRP A 96 -20.10 8.58 19.83
C TRP A 96 -20.09 8.77 21.37
N PHE A 97 -19.30 8.01 22.11
CA PHE A 97 -19.37 7.97 23.57
C PHE A 97 -18.18 8.65 24.26
N VAL A 98 -16.97 8.50 23.72
CA VAL A 98 -15.75 8.94 24.40
C VAL A 98 -15.29 10.31 23.91
N PHE A 99 -15.27 10.55 22.62
CA PHE A 99 -14.68 11.76 22.02
C PHE A 99 -15.47 13.03 22.34
N PRO A 100 -16.82 13.04 22.35
CA PRO A 100 -17.57 14.22 22.75
C PRO A 100 -17.29 14.69 24.17
N TRP A 101 -17.01 13.74 25.05
CA TRP A 101 -16.77 14.03 26.46
C TRP A 101 -15.30 14.31 26.79
N LEU A 102 -14.35 13.62 26.14
CA LEU A 102 -12.93 13.70 26.48
C LEU A 102 -12.12 14.53 25.45
N VAL A 103 -12.32 14.30 24.15
CA VAL A 103 -11.44 14.83 23.11
C VAL A 103 -11.87 16.21 22.65
N TYR A 104 -13.17 16.43 22.40
CA TYR A 104 -13.65 17.70 21.87
C TYR A 104 -13.48 18.88 22.83
N PRO A 105 -13.72 18.75 24.13
CA PRO A 105 -13.41 19.81 25.09
C PRO A 105 -11.92 20.15 25.16
N PHE A 106 -11.04 19.13 25.02
CA PHE A 106 -9.59 19.32 25.07
C PHE A 106 -9.10 20.15 23.86
N PHE A 107 -9.70 19.98 22.69
CA PHE A 107 -9.36 20.73 21.47
C PHE A 107 -10.21 22.00 21.30
N HIS A 108 -11.05 22.36 22.27
CA HIS A 108 -11.95 23.54 22.20
C HIS A 108 -12.75 23.58 20.90
N LEU A 109 -13.25 22.41 20.42
CA LEU A 109 -14.08 22.36 19.25
C LEU A 109 -15.45 22.97 19.52
N SER A 110 -15.99 23.68 18.50
CA SER A 110 -17.39 24.09 18.51
C SER A 110 -18.30 22.85 18.45
N GLU A 111 -19.53 22.97 18.92
CA GLU A 111 -20.50 21.86 18.86
C GLU A 111 -20.71 21.39 17.41
N THR A 112 -20.74 22.31 16.45
CA THR A 112 -20.85 22.02 15.02
C THR A 112 -19.65 21.23 14.51
N ALA A 113 -18.42 21.66 14.82
CA ALA A 113 -17.21 20.96 14.41
C ALA A 113 -17.12 19.56 15.07
N GLY A 114 -17.54 19.44 16.33
CA GLY A 114 -17.61 18.14 17.04
C GLY A 114 -18.59 17.18 16.37
N SER A 115 -19.79 17.64 16.01
CA SER A 115 -20.79 16.84 15.29
C SER A 115 -20.27 16.37 13.92
N ILE A 116 -19.63 17.27 13.16
CA ILE A 116 -19.00 16.93 11.87
C ILE A 116 -17.87 15.90 12.07
N THR A 117 -17.06 16.06 13.11
CA THR A 117 -15.97 15.12 13.44
C THR A 117 -16.54 13.73 13.75
N THR A 118 -17.60 13.64 14.57
CA THR A 118 -18.25 12.37 14.90
C THR A 118 -18.77 11.67 13.64
N MET A 119 -19.42 12.41 12.76
CA MET A 119 -19.88 11.90 11.48
C MET A 119 -18.71 11.37 10.64
N MET A 120 -17.64 12.15 10.47
CA MET A 120 -16.46 11.75 9.69
C MET A 120 -15.81 10.48 10.26
N LEU A 121 -15.62 10.40 11.58
CA LEU A 121 -15.06 9.24 12.25
C LEU A 121 -15.95 8.00 12.12
N THR A 122 -17.26 8.18 12.11
CA THR A 122 -18.20 7.08 11.86
C THR A 122 -18.01 6.52 10.45
N PHE A 123 -17.92 7.38 9.42
CA PHE A 123 -17.61 6.93 8.07
C PHE A 123 -16.26 6.24 8.00
N ILE A 124 -15.21 6.83 8.58
CA ILE A 124 -13.87 6.23 8.62
C ILE A 124 -13.93 4.85 9.25
N GLY A 125 -14.60 4.70 10.41
CA GLY A 125 -14.70 3.42 11.11
C GLY A 125 -15.45 2.34 10.32
N VAL A 126 -16.57 2.71 9.67
CA VAL A 126 -17.34 1.77 8.82
C VAL A 126 -16.51 1.30 7.63
N PHE A 127 -15.79 2.19 6.98
CA PHE A 127 -15.01 1.87 5.80
C PHE A 127 -13.58 1.40 6.10
N LEU A 128 -13.15 1.41 7.36
CA LEU A 128 -11.78 1.07 7.75
C LEU A 128 -11.39 -0.36 7.34
N ALA A 129 -12.32 -1.31 7.41
CA ALA A 129 -12.08 -2.68 6.99
C ALA A 129 -11.81 -2.80 5.47
N LEU A 130 -12.59 -2.07 4.66
CA LEU A 130 -12.39 -2.03 3.20
C LEU A 130 -11.08 -1.34 2.85
N ARG A 131 -10.74 -0.26 3.54
CA ARG A 131 -9.46 0.45 3.37
C ARG A 131 -8.26 -0.40 3.80
N ALA A 132 -8.40 -1.18 4.86
CA ALA A 132 -7.36 -2.08 5.33
C ALA A 132 -7.08 -3.18 4.28
N PHE A 133 -8.13 -3.78 3.74
CA PHE A 133 -8.01 -4.72 2.63
C PHE A 133 -7.33 -4.07 1.41
N ASP A 134 -7.83 -2.92 0.95
CA ASP A 134 -7.28 -2.23 -0.22
C ASP A 134 -5.80 -1.86 -0.03
N SER A 135 -5.44 -1.32 1.13
CA SER A 135 -4.06 -0.93 1.45
C SER A 135 -3.11 -2.13 1.42
N VAL A 136 -3.48 -3.26 2.06
CA VAL A 136 -2.64 -4.45 2.11
C VAL A 136 -2.60 -5.15 0.75
N ASN A 137 -3.72 -5.22 0.03
CA ASN A 137 -3.76 -5.77 -1.32
C ASN A 137 -2.88 -4.97 -2.28
N THR A 138 -3.01 -3.64 -2.29
CA THR A 138 -2.28 -2.76 -3.24
C THR A 138 -0.80 -2.66 -2.89
N VAL A 139 -0.47 -2.33 -1.63
CA VAL A 139 0.92 -2.13 -1.19
C VAL A 139 1.62 -3.46 -0.92
N GLY A 140 0.92 -4.39 -0.26
CA GLY A 140 1.47 -5.68 0.16
C GLY A 140 1.51 -6.70 -0.96
N VAL A 141 0.34 -7.05 -1.48
CA VAL A 141 0.20 -8.18 -2.40
C VAL A 141 0.61 -7.80 -3.82
N LEU A 142 -0.01 -6.77 -4.41
CA LEU A 142 0.22 -6.42 -5.82
C LEU A 142 1.63 -5.86 -6.05
N ARG A 143 2.08 -4.90 -5.23
CA ARG A 143 3.45 -4.36 -5.36
C ARG A 143 4.49 -5.40 -4.97
N GLY A 144 4.26 -6.19 -3.93
CA GLY A 144 5.13 -7.30 -3.53
C GLY A 144 5.21 -8.40 -4.58
N GLY A 145 4.12 -8.62 -5.32
CA GLY A 145 4.02 -9.55 -6.46
C GLY A 145 4.65 -9.06 -7.76
N GLY A 146 5.12 -7.78 -7.79
CA GLY A 146 5.72 -7.18 -8.98
C GLY A 146 4.73 -6.50 -9.93
N ASP A 147 3.43 -6.48 -9.62
CA ASP A 147 2.40 -5.83 -10.44
C ASP A 147 2.14 -4.38 -9.98
N VAL A 148 3.20 -3.58 -10.01
CA VAL A 148 3.15 -2.17 -9.59
C VAL A 148 2.21 -1.35 -10.47
N ARG A 149 2.05 -1.72 -11.76
CA ARG A 149 1.18 -0.99 -12.68
C ARG A 149 -0.28 -1.14 -12.30
N ALA A 150 -0.75 -2.37 -12.08
CA ALA A 150 -2.12 -2.61 -11.65
C ALA A 150 -2.38 -1.96 -10.28
N ALA A 151 -1.45 -2.07 -9.34
CA ALA A 151 -1.55 -1.41 -8.04
C ALA A 151 -1.76 0.11 -8.17
N THR A 152 -0.96 0.78 -9.03
CA THR A 152 -1.10 2.22 -9.27
C THR A 152 -2.44 2.59 -9.90
N ILE A 153 -2.92 1.80 -10.87
CA ILE A 153 -4.19 2.05 -11.54
C ILE A 153 -5.37 1.88 -10.55
N ILE A 154 -5.36 0.81 -9.75
CA ILE A 154 -6.40 0.53 -8.76
C ILE A 154 -6.46 1.62 -7.68
N ASP A 155 -5.32 2.11 -7.25
CA ASP A 155 -5.23 3.13 -6.22
C ASP A 155 -5.62 4.53 -6.72
N THR A 156 -5.16 4.90 -7.91
CA THR A 156 -5.29 6.27 -8.43
C THR A 156 -6.58 6.50 -9.22
N THR A 157 -7.00 5.53 -10.07
CA THR A 157 -8.14 5.75 -10.98
C THR A 157 -9.45 6.03 -10.24
N PRO A 158 -9.87 5.28 -9.20
CA PRO A 158 -11.11 5.58 -8.49
C PRO A 158 -11.08 6.94 -7.77
N LEU A 159 -9.92 7.34 -7.25
CA LEU A 159 -9.73 8.63 -6.61
C LEU A 159 -10.05 9.79 -7.59
N TRP A 160 -9.48 9.75 -8.79
CA TRP A 160 -9.58 10.84 -9.76
C TRP A 160 -10.88 10.84 -10.55
N PHE A 161 -11.42 9.68 -10.88
CA PHE A 161 -12.60 9.56 -11.76
C PHE A 161 -13.91 9.30 -11.02
N VAL A 162 -13.88 8.84 -9.79
CA VAL A 162 -15.09 8.59 -9.00
C VAL A 162 -15.19 9.58 -7.85
N SER A 163 -14.22 9.56 -6.94
CA SER A 163 -14.32 10.28 -5.68
C SER A 163 -14.22 11.80 -5.84
N LEU A 164 -13.20 12.29 -6.55
CA LEU A 164 -13.03 13.74 -6.78
C LEU A 164 -14.20 14.37 -7.54
N PRO A 165 -14.68 13.81 -8.67
CA PRO A 165 -15.83 14.38 -9.35
C PRO A 165 -17.11 14.36 -8.51
N LEU A 166 -17.37 13.28 -7.75
CA LEU A 166 -18.53 13.21 -6.87
C LEU A 166 -18.44 14.21 -5.73
N ALA A 167 -17.27 14.32 -5.10
CA ALA A 167 -17.04 15.29 -4.03
C ALA A 167 -17.22 16.74 -4.53
N ALA A 168 -16.70 17.08 -5.72
CA ALA A 168 -16.87 18.38 -6.34
C ALA A 168 -18.32 18.64 -6.72
N LEU A 169 -19.01 17.64 -7.27
CA LEU A 169 -20.42 17.76 -7.65
C LEU A 169 -21.30 18.04 -6.42
N PHE A 170 -21.15 17.27 -5.36
CA PHE A 170 -21.94 17.43 -4.14
C PHE A 170 -21.56 18.68 -3.33
N GLY A 171 -20.26 19.03 -3.29
CA GLY A 171 -19.78 20.15 -2.50
C GLY A 171 -19.91 21.50 -3.18
N LEU A 172 -19.57 21.60 -4.47
CA LEU A 172 -19.51 22.88 -5.19
C LEU A 172 -20.73 23.15 -6.04
N VAL A 173 -21.30 22.13 -6.71
CA VAL A 173 -22.43 22.33 -7.63
C VAL A 173 -23.75 22.24 -6.88
N PHE A 174 -23.99 21.17 -6.16
CA PHE A 174 -25.26 20.97 -5.45
C PHE A 174 -25.30 21.59 -4.05
N GLN A 175 -24.15 21.84 -3.45
CA GLN A 175 -24.03 22.39 -2.08
C GLN A 175 -24.86 21.63 -1.04
N TRP A 176 -24.91 20.29 -1.17
CA TRP A 176 -25.74 19.43 -0.30
C TRP A 176 -25.19 19.22 1.11
N GLY A 177 -24.11 19.91 1.46
CA GLY A 177 -23.47 19.80 2.77
C GLY A 177 -22.42 18.68 2.84
N ILE A 178 -21.64 18.73 3.92
CA ILE A 178 -20.45 17.89 4.10
C ILE A 178 -20.75 16.39 4.13
N PHE A 179 -21.93 15.99 4.58
CA PHE A 179 -22.33 14.58 4.63
C PHE A 179 -22.27 13.92 3.25
N TRP A 180 -22.90 14.54 2.24
CA TRP A 180 -22.93 14.02 0.88
C TRP A 180 -21.57 14.05 0.19
N VAL A 181 -20.76 15.08 0.49
CA VAL A 181 -19.37 15.13 0.03
C VAL A 181 -18.59 13.93 0.56
N TYR A 182 -18.79 13.58 1.84
CA TYR A 182 -18.11 12.45 2.45
C TYR A 182 -18.60 11.11 1.89
N VAL A 183 -19.88 10.98 1.59
CA VAL A 183 -20.41 9.82 0.85
C VAL A 183 -19.75 9.69 -0.51
N GLY A 184 -19.59 10.78 -1.25
CA GLY A 184 -18.88 10.80 -2.54
C GLY A 184 -17.42 10.37 -2.41
N ILE A 185 -16.72 10.84 -1.37
CA ILE A 185 -15.34 10.43 -1.08
C ILE A 185 -15.26 8.93 -0.77
N MET A 186 -16.20 8.39 0.01
CA MET A 186 -16.19 6.98 0.40
C MET A 186 -16.63 6.03 -0.72
N ALA A 187 -17.31 6.54 -1.74
CA ALA A 187 -17.76 5.72 -2.88
C ALA A 187 -16.59 5.01 -3.60
N GLU A 188 -15.40 5.61 -3.60
CA GLU A 188 -14.21 5.00 -4.19
C GLU A 188 -13.84 3.66 -3.56
N GLN A 189 -14.12 3.47 -2.24
CA GLN A 189 -13.75 2.27 -1.52
C GLN A 189 -14.44 1.02 -2.07
N PHE A 190 -15.69 1.16 -2.51
CA PHE A 190 -16.40 0.04 -3.16
C PHE A 190 -15.76 -0.34 -4.49
N VAL A 191 -15.36 0.67 -5.27
CA VAL A 191 -14.72 0.46 -6.58
C VAL A 191 -13.35 -0.17 -6.39
N LYS A 192 -12.54 0.35 -5.48
CA LYS A 192 -11.21 -0.20 -5.15
C LYS A 192 -11.32 -1.64 -4.67
N PHE A 193 -12.24 -1.91 -3.74
CA PHE A 193 -12.46 -3.26 -3.21
C PHE A 193 -12.86 -4.24 -4.32
N GLY A 194 -13.79 -3.85 -5.21
CA GLY A 194 -14.24 -4.71 -6.31
C GLY A 194 -13.11 -5.04 -7.29
N ILE A 195 -12.38 -4.02 -7.75
CA ILE A 195 -11.27 -4.20 -8.69
C ILE A 195 -10.10 -4.93 -8.02
N GLY A 196 -9.78 -4.58 -6.77
CA GLY A 196 -8.73 -5.22 -5.99
C GLY A 196 -8.98 -6.71 -5.77
N LEU A 197 -10.22 -7.08 -5.40
CA LEU A 197 -10.62 -8.47 -5.23
C LEU A 197 -10.59 -9.26 -6.55
N TYR A 198 -11.03 -8.64 -7.65
CA TYR A 198 -10.93 -9.23 -8.98
C TYR A 198 -9.46 -9.51 -9.35
N ARG A 199 -8.58 -8.51 -9.16
CA ARG A 199 -7.16 -8.65 -9.48
C ARG A 199 -6.46 -9.69 -8.59
N LEU A 200 -6.78 -9.73 -7.31
CA LEU A 200 -6.28 -10.74 -6.39
C LEU A 200 -6.63 -12.16 -6.88
N ARG A 201 -7.89 -12.39 -7.28
CA ARG A 201 -8.38 -13.69 -7.75
C ARG A 201 -7.83 -14.09 -9.11
N SER A 202 -7.49 -13.15 -9.98
CA SER A 202 -6.96 -13.44 -11.33
C SER A 202 -5.59 -14.09 -11.29
N ARG A 203 -4.85 -13.99 -10.17
CA ARG A 203 -3.47 -14.49 -9.98
C ARG A 203 -2.44 -13.93 -10.97
N GLU A 204 -2.82 -12.99 -11.85
CA GLU A 204 -1.93 -12.38 -12.85
C GLU A 204 -0.91 -11.42 -12.23
N TRP A 205 -1.09 -11.06 -10.95
CA TRP A 205 -0.18 -10.21 -10.20
C TRP A 205 1.12 -10.92 -9.77
N ILE A 206 1.18 -12.25 -9.88
CA ILE A 206 2.36 -13.05 -9.50
C ILE A 206 3.37 -13.01 -10.66
N ASN A 207 4.18 -11.98 -10.69
CA ASN A 207 5.24 -11.79 -11.68
C ASN A 207 6.60 -12.25 -11.13
N ASP A 208 7.28 -13.11 -11.89
CA ASP A 208 8.61 -13.56 -11.55
C ASP A 208 9.67 -12.59 -12.11
N VAL A 209 9.92 -11.53 -11.37
CA VAL A 209 10.96 -10.54 -11.74
C VAL A 209 12.38 -11.08 -11.63
N THR A 210 12.56 -12.28 -11.02
CA THR A 210 13.89 -12.89 -10.85
C THR A 210 14.35 -13.65 -12.09
N GLN A 211 13.46 -14.00 -13.02
CA GLN A 211 13.83 -14.69 -14.26
C GLN A 211 14.60 -13.81 -15.23
N PHE A 212 14.40 -12.49 -15.19
CA PHE A 212 15.17 -11.56 -16.03
C PHE A 212 16.66 -11.60 -15.72
N SER A 213 17.02 -11.90 -14.47
CA SER A 213 18.41 -12.04 -14.03
C SER A 213 19.04 -13.41 -14.39
N ARG A 214 18.21 -14.44 -14.69
CA ARG A 214 18.70 -15.77 -15.05
C ARG A 214 18.99 -15.94 -16.54
N THR A 215 18.28 -15.21 -17.41
CA THR A 215 18.48 -15.26 -18.86
C THR A 215 19.64 -14.39 -19.33
N GLU A 216 20.07 -13.41 -18.55
CA GLU A 216 21.33 -12.71 -18.75
C GLU A 216 22.39 -13.23 -17.76
N GLY A 217 22.74 -14.50 -17.84
CA GLY A 217 24.02 -14.98 -17.31
C GLY A 217 25.13 -14.08 -17.87
N PRO A 218 26.17 -13.77 -17.09
CA PRO A 218 27.20 -12.86 -17.54
C PRO A 218 27.72 -13.35 -18.89
N ARG A 219 27.39 -12.62 -19.96
CA ARG A 219 28.07 -12.78 -21.25
C ARG A 219 29.52 -12.45 -20.97
N CYS A 220 30.34 -13.48 -20.77
CA CYS A 220 31.77 -13.32 -20.77
C CYS A 220 32.14 -12.67 -22.11
N LYS A 221 32.33 -11.36 -22.12
CA LYS A 221 33.00 -10.68 -23.22
C LYS A 221 34.40 -11.31 -23.29
N LYS A 222 34.58 -12.23 -24.26
CA LYS A 222 35.87 -12.78 -24.62
C LYS A 222 36.73 -11.62 -25.06
N TYR A 223 37.58 -11.12 -24.18
CA TYR A 223 38.68 -10.25 -24.59
C TYR A 223 39.70 -11.16 -25.25
N PRO A 224 40.04 -10.95 -26.53
CA PRO A 224 41.15 -11.67 -27.16
C PRO A 224 42.45 -11.05 -26.61
N GLY A 225 43.16 -11.75 -25.75
CA GLY A 225 44.50 -11.37 -25.35
C GLY A 225 44.89 -11.42 -23.87
N SER A 226 44.28 -12.22 -23.00
CA SER A 226 44.88 -12.44 -21.68
C SER A 226 45.33 -13.88 -21.49
N ALA A 227 46.66 -14.04 -21.65
CA ALA A 227 47.38 -15.25 -21.29
C ALA A 227 47.26 -15.52 -19.80
N CYS A 228 46.97 -16.78 -19.45
CA CYS A 228 46.97 -17.31 -18.10
C CYS A 228 48.43 -17.37 -17.61
N GLY A 229 48.88 -16.36 -16.85
CA GLY A 229 50.19 -16.33 -16.20
C GLY A 229 50.10 -16.99 -14.84
N ARG A 230 50.90 -18.05 -14.62
CA ARG A 230 51.27 -18.60 -13.34
C ARG A 230 52.12 -17.62 -12.55
N GLY A 231 51.80 -17.37 -11.28
CA GLY A 231 52.66 -16.56 -10.42
C GLY A 231 52.11 -16.45 -9.01
N ALA A 232 52.56 -17.31 -8.15
CA ALA A 232 53.12 -17.12 -6.81
C ALA A 232 52.51 -16.06 -5.89
N GLY A 233 52.23 -16.51 -4.66
CA GLY A 233 51.67 -15.83 -3.50
C GLY A 233 52.48 -14.64 -3.01
N VAL A 234 51.79 -13.89 -2.17
CA VAL A 234 52.25 -13.35 -0.86
C VAL A 234 51.14 -12.45 -0.29
N PHE A 235 50.74 -12.75 0.93
CA PHE A 235 50.27 -11.91 2.03
C PHE A 235 49.85 -10.44 1.69
N PHE A 236 48.64 -10.04 2.02
CA PHE A 236 48.37 -8.99 3.02
C PHE A 236 46.89 -8.85 3.40
N SER A 237 46.71 -8.50 4.63
CA SER A 237 45.59 -8.35 5.50
C SER A 237 44.64 -7.18 5.16
N VAL A 238 43.38 -7.37 5.58
CA VAL A 238 42.43 -6.38 6.13
C VAL A 238 41.69 -5.44 5.17
N SER A 239 40.37 -5.54 5.33
CA SER A 239 39.31 -4.54 5.01
C SER A 239 39.07 -4.18 3.55
N ARG A 240 37.98 -4.77 3.01
CA ARG A 240 36.83 -4.03 2.49
C ARG A 240 35.74 -4.99 2.00
N LEU A 241 34.54 -4.85 2.56
CA LEU A 241 33.28 -5.26 1.96
C LEU A 241 33.19 -4.75 0.53
N THR A 242 32.64 -5.60 -0.38
CA THR A 242 32.30 -5.35 -1.78
C THR A 242 33.37 -5.74 -2.80
N ALA A 243 33.45 -7.07 -3.06
CA ALA A 243 33.93 -7.53 -4.36
C ALA A 243 33.16 -8.80 -4.75
N PRO A 244 32.66 -8.93 -6.00
CA PRO A 244 32.00 -10.15 -6.46
C PRO A 244 33.01 -11.29 -6.58
N ALA A 245 32.57 -12.50 -6.20
CA ALA A 245 33.36 -13.72 -6.22
C ALA A 245 33.87 -14.06 -7.63
N PRO A 246 35.10 -14.60 -7.78
CA PRO A 246 35.66 -15.00 -9.05
C PRO A 246 34.98 -16.24 -9.63
N CYS A 247 34.72 -16.24 -10.93
CA CYS A 247 34.20 -17.34 -11.72
C CYS A 247 35.02 -18.62 -11.53
N GLY A 248 34.44 -19.59 -10.84
CA GLY A 248 34.97 -20.96 -10.77
C GLY A 248 34.57 -21.76 -12.02
N CYS A 249 35.49 -22.10 -12.88
CA CYS A 249 35.34 -23.15 -13.89
C CYS A 249 35.11 -24.49 -13.22
N ARG A 250 33.88 -25.03 -13.23
CA ARG A 250 33.64 -26.44 -12.98
C ARG A 250 33.98 -27.24 -14.22
N ARG A 251 34.99 -28.10 -14.09
CA ARG A 251 35.28 -29.19 -15.03
C ARG A 251 34.07 -30.14 -15.05
N ALA A 252 33.60 -30.43 -16.26
CA ALA A 252 32.83 -31.64 -16.54
C ALA A 252 33.72 -32.86 -16.29
N GLY A 253 33.26 -33.81 -15.52
CA GLY A 253 33.97 -35.04 -15.28
C GLY A 253 33.13 -36.07 -14.54
N THR A 254 32.56 -36.97 -15.34
CA THR A 254 32.40 -38.41 -15.10
C THR A 254 31.18 -38.88 -14.29
N ILE A 255 30.29 -39.45 -15.06
CA ILE A 255 29.28 -40.46 -14.74
C ILE A 255 29.95 -41.61 -13.94
N TYR A 256 29.39 -41.96 -12.80
CA TYR A 256 29.45 -43.32 -12.26
C TYR A 256 28.05 -43.76 -11.82
N GLN A 257 27.51 -44.71 -12.60
CA GLN A 257 26.47 -45.65 -12.20
C GLN A 257 27.02 -46.55 -11.12
N ASN A 258 26.30 -46.79 -10.03
CA ASN A 258 26.01 -48.11 -9.55
C ASN A 258 25.09 -48.11 -8.31
N ARG A 259 24.08 -48.92 -8.49
CA ARG A 259 23.20 -49.71 -7.62
C ARG A 259 22.13 -48.98 -6.82
#